data_60fcc66d49db5a85e90f2489e39dd4c6
#
_entry.id   60fcc66d49db5a85e90f2489e39dd4c6
#
_cell.length_a   1.000
_cell.length_b   1.000
_cell.length_c   1.000
_cell.angle_alpha   90.00
_cell.angle_beta   90.00
_cell.angle_gamma   90.00
#
_symmetry.space_group_name_H-M   'P 1'
#
loop_
_entity.id
_entity.type
_entity.pdbx_description
1 polymer ?
#
loop_
_entity_poly.entity_id
_entity_poly.type
_entity_poly.pdbx_seq_one_letter_code
_entity_poly.pdbx_strand_id
1 'polypeptide(L)'
;MKSKKIKKQQLLPGIFISLAISFILFIYAPVELYCSNLDEFWFDFGVLMRLAVSMFAVSMLLLIVGYVILVLIHPVVYRLGLAAGLLLLVCTYVQGNFLITNLPPLDGTNINWNDYLFLRRESLLLWGIVAVIVVMLLIFLKGRMFENVLMFISGCMTLMLLVTCVSLVISNPPQKESTQLYVTQKDEFTMSQNENFVILVLDCFDSREFTELLSDHPEYRETFADFTYFENMTAAYSCTKRSIPFILGGDWYENQGSFTEYMNGVYSGSPLFTALKERGYLIDLYEDELYTQDENALSDFDNIIIAKYHVNSWIRLAKQELKLVGFRYAPFDLKRFCVTKKSGFDEEILVDCGYKGFNSENYYFKGDLEDNEIVMDDTQKRFKFIHLVGAHTPFIYDSDCNIIDIKDGTYKQNAEASITLAAMYIDALKKSGAYDDTALIIMSDHGYNGDYTSEYEFMRQAGLFLVKGRGETHDTMQTSQIPAAYEDLPGAYERLMDGEESNGIFDWQENDSRERRFLYYDFNNDDIMIEYIQTGHAQDMTTMVPTGREFNR
;
A
#
# COMPACT_ATOMS: atom_id res chain seq x y z
N MET A 1 3.86 -61.35 -13.92
CA MET A 1 4.16 -60.00 -14.43
C MET A 1 5.65 -59.83 -14.63
N LYS A 2 6.15 -59.80 -15.88
CA LYS A 2 7.57 -59.52 -16.14
C LYS A 2 7.83 -58.06 -15.79
N SER A 3 8.70 -57.78 -14.82
CA SER A 3 9.18 -56.44 -14.49
C SER A 3 9.75 -55.80 -15.76
N LYS A 4 9.04 -54.82 -16.33
CA LYS A 4 9.56 -53.98 -17.43
C LYS A 4 10.71 -53.14 -16.86
N LYS A 5 11.97 -53.54 -17.08
CA LYS A 5 13.13 -52.70 -16.77
C LYS A 5 13.06 -51.43 -17.60
N ILE A 6 12.79 -50.28 -16.96
CA ILE A 6 12.80 -48.95 -17.60
C ILE A 6 14.24 -48.64 -18.01
N LYS A 7 14.48 -48.38 -19.28
CA LYS A 7 15.81 -47.95 -19.75
C LYS A 7 15.98 -46.47 -19.38
N LYS A 8 17.12 -46.08 -18.79
CA LYS A 8 17.44 -44.68 -18.42
C LYS A 8 17.13 -43.67 -19.55
N GLN A 9 17.42 -44.03 -20.80
CA GLN A 9 17.16 -43.21 -21.97
C GLN A 9 15.67 -42.90 -22.23
N GLN A 10 14.73 -43.66 -21.66
CA GLN A 10 13.29 -43.41 -21.81
C GLN A 10 12.77 -42.36 -20.84
N LEU A 11 13.47 -42.07 -19.75
CA LEU A 11 13.07 -41.08 -18.75
C LEU A 11 13.65 -39.70 -19.02
N LEU A 12 14.71 -39.57 -19.83
CA LEU A 12 15.37 -38.30 -20.10
C LEU A 12 14.39 -37.19 -20.57
N PRO A 13 13.47 -37.41 -21.54
CA PRO A 13 12.52 -36.39 -21.96
C PRO A 13 11.61 -35.94 -20.81
N GLY A 14 11.15 -36.87 -19.94
CA GLY A 14 10.37 -36.54 -18.76
C GLY A 14 11.14 -35.71 -17.74
N ILE A 15 12.45 -35.96 -17.57
CA ILE A 15 13.32 -35.20 -16.67
C ILE A 15 13.51 -33.76 -17.22
N PHE A 16 13.78 -33.59 -18.53
CA PHE A 16 14.00 -32.29 -19.15
C PHE A 16 12.75 -31.40 -19.06
N ILE A 17 11.58 -31.96 -19.37
CA ILE A 17 10.33 -31.19 -19.29
C ILE A 17 9.95 -30.88 -17.83
N SER A 18 10.19 -31.80 -16.88
CA SER A 18 9.99 -31.57 -15.45
C SER A 18 10.89 -30.45 -14.95
N LEU A 19 12.16 -30.45 -15.36
CA LEU A 19 13.12 -29.37 -15.03
C LEU A 19 12.62 -28.02 -15.53
N ALA A 20 12.22 -27.94 -16.81
CA ALA A 20 11.79 -26.69 -17.40
C ALA A 20 10.50 -26.14 -16.76
N ILE A 21 9.48 -26.99 -16.51
CA ILE A 21 8.23 -26.59 -15.87
C ILE A 21 8.48 -26.17 -14.41
N SER A 22 9.24 -26.96 -13.67
CA SER A 22 9.55 -26.62 -12.28
C SER A 22 10.39 -25.35 -12.17
N PHE A 23 11.32 -25.14 -13.10
CA PHE A 23 12.17 -23.97 -13.12
C PHE A 23 11.37 -22.68 -13.42
N ILE A 24 10.51 -22.71 -14.44
CA ILE A 24 9.72 -21.52 -14.78
C ILE A 24 8.75 -21.14 -13.65
N LEU A 25 8.06 -22.10 -13.04
CA LEU A 25 7.02 -21.81 -12.03
C LEU A 25 7.57 -21.52 -10.64
N PHE A 26 8.71 -22.14 -10.26
CA PHE A 26 9.17 -22.10 -8.88
C PHE A 26 10.55 -21.47 -8.67
N ILE A 27 11.25 -21.09 -9.76
CA ILE A 27 12.47 -20.28 -9.68
C ILE A 27 12.30 -18.99 -10.46
N TYR A 28 12.03 -19.09 -11.76
CA TYR A 28 11.98 -17.92 -12.63
C TYR A 28 10.83 -16.97 -12.25
N ALA A 29 9.61 -17.47 -12.12
CA ALA A 29 8.45 -16.64 -11.83
C ALA A 29 8.57 -15.91 -10.47
N PRO A 30 8.93 -16.57 -9.35
CA PRO A 30 9.19 -15.85 -8.09
C PRO A 30 10.29 -14.81 -8.18
N VAL A 31 11.42 -15.14 -8.82
CA VAL A 31 12.55 -14.19 -8.97
C VAL A 31 12.14 -13.01 -9.84
N GLU A 32 11.44 -13.24 -10.94
CA GLU A 32 10.98 -12.20 -11.86
C GLU A 32 9.97 -11.27 -11.16
N LEU A 33 8.99 -11.83 -10.45
CA LEU A 33 8.00 -11.05 -9.71
C LEU A 33 8.67 -10.18 -8.63
N TYR A 34 9.59 -10.76 -7.87
CA TYR A 34 10.32 -10.05 -6.81
C TYR A 34 11.19 -8.94 -7.37
N CYS A 35 12.06 -9.24 -8.37
CA CYS A 35 13.00 -8.26 -8.93
C CYS A 35 12.33 -7.16 -9.76
N SER A 36 11.12 -7.41 -10.28
CA SER A 36 10.35 -6.41 -11.04
C SER A 36 9.46 -5.52 -10.16
N ASN A 37 9.33 -5.86 -8.87
CA ASN A 37 8.47 -5.14 -7.91
C ASN A 37 9.16 -5.05 -6.54
N LEU A 38 10.41 -4.59 -6.51
CA LEU A 38 11.22 -4.56 -5.27
C LEU A 38 10.55 -3.75 -4.16
N ASP A 39 9.88 -2.67 -4.51
CA ASP A 39 9.21 -1.76 -3.57
C ASP A 39 7.98 -2.39 -2.90
N GLU A 40 7.40 -3.43 -3.53
CA GLU A 40 6.23 -4.15 -3.00
C GLU A 40 6.62 -5.34 -2.10
N PHE A 41 7.87 -5.83 -2.21
CA PHE A 41 8.36 -6.95 -1.42
C PHE A 41 9.23 -6.48 -0.27
N TRP A 42 8.68 -6.48 0.93
CA TRP A 42 9.34 -6.05 2.15
C TRP A 42 10.19 -7.14 2.84
N PHE A 43 10.13 -8.40 2.38
CA PHE A 43 10.90 -9.50 2.96
C PHE A 43 12.12 -9.89 2.12
N ASP A 44 13.13 -10.46 2.81
CA ASP A 44 14.43 -10.80 2.26
C ASP A 44 14.35 -11.78 1.08
N PHE A 45 15.11 -11.50 0.03
CA PHE A 45 15.31 -12.39 -1.11
C PHE A 45 15.76 -13.80 -0.71
N GLY A 46 16.51 -13.95 0.38
CA GLY A 46 16.91 -15.25 0.92
C GLY A 46 15.72 -16.06 1.44
N VAL A 47 14.68 -15.44 1.98
CA VAL A 47 13.41 -16.11 2.36
C VAL A 47 12.73 -16.62 1.11
N LEU A 48 12.56 -15.75 0.08
CA LEU A 48 11.98 -16.14 -1.21
C LEU A 48 12.74 -17.33 -1.82
N MET A 49 14.06 -17.24 -1.88
CA MET A 49 14.88 -18.30 -2.50
C MET A 49 14.82 -19.63 -1.75
N ARG A 50 14.78 -19.63 -0.41
CA ARG A 50 14.56 -20.85 0.39
C ARG A 50 13.22 -21.50 0.06
N LEU A 51 12.17 -20.68 -0.04
CA LEU A 51 10.83 -21.13 -0.43
C LEU A 51 10.84 -21.67 -1.87
N ALA A 52 11.31 -20.89 -2.83
CA ALA A 52 11.36 -21.20 -4.25
C ALA A 52 12.12 -22.51 -4.54
N VAL A 53 13.31 -22.67 -3.97
CA VAL A 53 14.12 -23.89 -4.12
C VAL A 53 13.42 -25.11 -3.52
N SER A 54 12.74 -24.95 -2.37
CA SER A 54 11.98 -26.04 -1.74
C SER A 54 10.80 -26.47 -2.62
N MET A 55 10.03 -25.51 -3.15
CA MET A 55 8.91 -25.75 -4.07
C MET A 55 9.39 -26.37 -5.38
N PHE A 56 10.50 -25.91 -5.92
CA PHE A 56 11.14 -26.48 -7.11
C PHE A 56 11.52 -27.96 -6.88
N ALA A 57 12.15 -28.28 -5.76
CA ALA A 57 12.56 -29.66 -5.45
C ALA A 57 11.34 -30.59 -5.33
N VAL A 58 10.28 -30.16 -4.63
CA VAL A 58 9.03 -30.92 -4.51
C VAL A 58 8.35 -31.10 -5.87
N SER A 59 8.25 -30.04 -6.66
CA SER A 59 7.66 -30.09 -8.00
C SER A 59 8.43 -31.04 -8.93
N MET A 60 9.76 -30.95 -8.95
CA MET A 60 10.62 -31.85 -9.70
C MET A 60 10.38 -33.32 -9.33
N LEU A 61 10.33 -33.62 -8.03
CA LEU A 61 10.07 -34.96 -7.56
C LEU A 61 8.71 -35.49 -8.03
N LEU A 62 7.64 -34.67 -7.84
CA LEU A 62 6.28 -35.05 -8.22
C LEU A 62 6.14 -35.28 -9.73
N LEU A 63 6.70 -34.38 -10.55
CA LEU A 63 6.64 -34.52 -12.02
C LEU A 63 7.45 -35.73 -12.51
N ILE A 64 8.65 -35.97 -11.99
CA ILE A 64 9.45 -37.17 -12.34
C ILE A 64 8.71 -38.44 -11.98
N VAL A 65 8.13 -38.50 -10.76
CA VAL A 65 7.32 -39.66 -10.35
C VAL A 65 6.11 -39.84 -11.30
N GLY A 66 5.44 -38.75 -11.64
CA GLY A 66 4.35 -38.76 -12.60
C GLY A 66 4.78 -39.34 -13.96
N TYR A 67 5.90 -38.86 -14.54
CA TYR A 67 6.41 -39.39 -15.81
C TYR A 67 6.88 -40.85 -15.71
N VAL A 68 7.44 -41.30 -14.57
CA VAL A 68 7.74 -42.72 -14.32
C VAL A 68 6.46 -43.54 -14.37
N ILE A 69 5.39 -43.09 -13.72
CA ILE A 69 4.10 -43.79 -13.74
C ILE A 69 3.56 -43.86 -15.19
N LEU A 70 3.60 -42.77 -15.95
CA LEU A 70 3.13 -42.75 -17.34
C LEU A 70 3.91 -43.72 -18.24
N VAL A 71 5.23 -43.82 -18.06
CA VAL A 71 6.08 -44.83 -18.77
C VAL A 71 5.66 -46.25 -18.42
N LEU A 72 5.31 -46.54 -17.17
CA LEU A 72 4.86 -47.85 -16.73
C LEU A 72 3.50 -48.25 -17.28
N ILE A 73 2.59 -47.26 -17.44
CA ILE A 73 1.24 -47.50 -17.97
C ILE A 73 1.32 -47.90 -19.46
N HIS A 74 1.74 -46.98 -20.33
CA HIS A 74 1.80 -47.20 -21.76
C HIS A 74 2.65 -46.16 -22.49
N PRO A 75 3.46 -46.52 -23.50
CA PRO A 75 4.29 -45.56 -24.25
C PRO A 75 3.50 -44.39 -24.90
N VAL A 76 2.27 -44.64 -25.37
CA VAL A 76 1.41 -43.58 -25.93
C VAL A 76 0.97 -42.62 -24.86
N VAL A 77 0.59 -43.10 -23.69
CA VAL A 77 0.19 -42.26 -22.54
C VAL A 77 1.35 -41.39 -22.07
N TYR A 78 2.55 -41.96 -22.01
CA TYR A 78 3.77 -41.22 -21.72
C TYR A 78 4.02 -40.11 -22.74
N ARG A 79 3.89 -40.39 -24.03
CA ARG A 79 4.10 -39.45 -25.11
C ARG A 79 3.07 -38.33 -25.09
N LEU A 80 1.80 -38.64 -24.78
CA LEU A 80 0.75 -37.63 -24.54
C LEU A 80 1.07 -36.76 -23.31
N GLY A 81 1.58 -37.35 -22.23
CA GLY A 81 2.02 -36.61 -21.06
C GLY A 81 3.18 -35.65 -21.36
N LEU A 82 4.14 -36.05 -22.19
CA LEU A 82 5.22 -35.17 -22.65
C LEU A 82 4.68 -34.02 -23.50
N ALA A 83 3.70 -34.27 -24.39
CA ALA A 83 3.06 -33.23 -25.19
C ALA A 83 2.28 -32.23 -24.31
N ALA A 84 1.55 -32.73 -23.30
CA ALA A 84 0.87 -31.88 -22.33
C ALA A 84 1.85 -31.00 -21.53
N GLY A 85 3.00 -31.58 -21.13
CA GLY A 85 4.07 -30.82 -20.48
C GLY A 85 4.66 -29.73 -21.37
N LEU A 86 4.88 -30.01 -22.68
CA LEU A 86 5.38 -29.03 -23.60
C LEU A 86 4.36 -27.89 -23.83
N LEU A 87 3.07 -28.23 -23.95
CA LEU A 87 1.98 -27.26 -24.03
C LEU A 87 2.00 -26.33 -22.79
N LEU A 88 2.04 -26.92 -21.59
CA LEU A 88 2.08 -26.19 -20.33
C LEU A 88 3.30 -25.25 -20.29
N LEU A 89 4.49 -25.74 -20.59
CA LEU A 89 5.73 -24.96 -20.55
C LEU A 89 5.66 -23.71 -21.46
N VAL A 90 5.28 -23.91 -22.73
CA VAL A 90 5.25 -22.83 -23.73
C VAL A 90 4.13 -21.82 -23.40
N CYS A 91 2.93 -22.32 -23.07
CA CYS A 91 1.83 -21.43 -22.72
C CYS A 91 2.09 -20.61 -21.46
N THR A 92 2.64 -21.25 -20.42
CA THR A 92 3.02 -20.54 -19.17
C THR A 92 4.05 -19.46 -19.46
N TYR A 93 5.08 -19.76 -20.25
CA TYR A 93 6.10 -18.76 -20.60
C TYR A 93 5.51 -17.57 -21.35
N VAL A 94 4.72 -17.81 -22.38
CA VAL A 94 4.12 -16.71 -23.17
C VAL A 94 3.08 -15.94 -22.34
N GLN A 95 2.24 -16.65 -21.59
CA GLN A 95 1.22 -16.02 -20.72
C GLN A 95 1.84 -15.05 -19.70
N GLY A 96 2.89 -15.48 -19.01
CA GLY A 96 3.49 -14.72 -17.92
C GLY A 96 4.44 -13.60 -18.34
N ASN A 97 4.95 -13.62 -19.59
CA ASN A 97 5.91 -12.62 -20.06
C ASN A 97 5.35 -11.67 -21.13
N PHE A 98 4.30 -12.05 -21.86
CA PHE A 98 3.76 -11.27 -22.98
C PHE A 98 2.28 -10.91 -22.85
N LEU A 99 1.48 -11.64 -22.06
CA LEU A 99 0.07 -11.35 -21.82
C LEU A 99 -0.17 -10.82 -20.40
N ILE A 100 0.67 -9.87 -19.99
CA ILE A 100 0.62 -9.26 -18.65
C ILE A 100 0.15 -7.82 -18.67
N THR A 101 0.10 -7.19 -19.84
CA THR A 101 -0.36 -5.82 -20.00
C THR A 101 -1.82 -5.71 -19.57
N ASN A 102 -2.16 -4.70 -18.79
CA ASN A 102 -3.52 -4.47 -18.28
C ASN A 102 -4.09 -5.60 -17.42
N LEU A 103 -3.29 -6.32 -16.64
CA LEU A 103 -3.80 -7.17 -15.57
C LEU A 103 -4.46 -6.29 -14.50
N PRO A 104 -5.54 -6.79 -13.84
CA PRO A 104 -6.11 -6.07 -12.72
C PRO A 104 -5.10 -5.89 -11.59
N PRO A 105 -5.15 -4.78 -10.86
CA PRO A 105 -4.27 -4.56 -9.71
C PRO A 105 -4.58 -5.56 -8.59
N LEU A 106 -3.57 -5.83 -7.74
CA LEU A 106 -3.70 -6.67 -6.54
C LEU A 106 -3.68 -5.80 -5.26
N ASP A 107 -4.40 -4.68 -5.30
CA ASP A 107 -4.50 -3.68 -4.24
C ASP A 107 -5.52 -4.00 -3.14
N GLY A 108 -6.14 -5.17 -3.22
CA GLY A 108 -7.17 -5.60 -2.26
C GLY A 108 -8.61 -5.27 -2.67
N THR A 109 -8.80 -4.47 -3.72
CA THR A 109 -10.14 -4.17 -4.26
C THR A 109 -10.76 -5.38 -4.95
N ASN A 110 -12.10 -5.39 -5.04
CA ASN A 110 -12.82 -6.46 -5.72
C ASN A 110 -12.68 -6.34 -7.24
N ILE A 111 -12.02 -7.30 -7.87
CA ILE A 111 -11.79 -7.33 -9.32
C ILE A 111 -13.09 -7.71 -10.05
N ASN A 112 -13.61 -6.79 -10.88
CA ASN A 112 -14.69 -7.12 -11.80
C ASN A 112 -14.11 -7.80 -13.06
N TRP A 113 -14.09 -9.13 -13.09
CA TRP A 113 -13.51 -9.91 -14.19
C TRP A 113 -14.16 -9.69 -15.56
N ASN A 114 -15.36 -9.09 -15.60
CA ASN A 114 -16.02 -8.79 -16.87
C ASN A 114 -15.31 -7.67 -17.65
N ASP A 115 -14.62 -6.77 -16.96
CA ASP A 115 -13.90 -5.66 -17.60
C ASP A 115 -12.64 -6.16 -18.32
N TYR A 116 -12.18 -7.37 -18.00
CA TYR A 116 -10.96 -8.00 -18.52
C TYR A 116 -11.23 -9.14 -19.53
N LEU A 117 -12.42 -9.22 -20.12
CA LEU A 117 -12.78 -10.29 -21.06
C LEU A 117 -11.90 -10.30 -22.34
N PHE A 118 -11.29 -9.18 -22.70
CA PHE A 118 -10.31 -9.14 -23.79
C PHE A 118 -9.08 -10.00 -23.48
N LEU A 119 -8.55 -9.98 -22.24
CA LEU A 119 -7.45 -10.85 -21.81
C LEU A 119 -7.82 -12.33 -21.85
N ARG A 120 -9.08 -12.65 -21.56
CA ARG A 120 -9.60 -14.02 -21.70
C ARG A 120 -9.50 -14.51 -23.13
N ARG A 121 -9.90 -13.68 -24.09
CA ARG A 121 -9.82 -14.04 -25.53
C ARG A 121 -8.39 -14.27 -25.96
N GLU A 122 -7.46 -13.40 -25.57
CA GLU A 122 -6.04 -13.54 -25.88
C GLU A 122 -5.44 -14.80 -25.28
N SER A 123 -5.73 -15.08 -24.00
CA SER A 123 -5.31 -16.29 -23.31
C SER A 123 -5.84 -17.55 -24.02
N LEU A 124 -7.13 -17.61 -24.36
CA LEU A 124 -7.72 -18.75 -25.07
C LEU A 124 -7.11 -18.96 -26.46
N LEU A 125 -6.84 -17.88 -27.21
CA LEU A 125 -6.17 -17.96 -28.50
C LEU A 125 -4.74 -18.51 -28.35
N LEU A 126 -3.97 -18.04 -27.41
CA LEU A 126 -2.62 -18.55 -27.12
C LEU A 126 -2.66 -20.06 -26.87
N TRP A 127 -3.47 -20.49 -25.88
CA TRP A 127 -3.55 -21.89 -25.52
C TRP A 127 -4.04 -22.78 -26.66
N GLY A 128 -5.00 -22.29 -27.46
CA GLY A 128 -5.52 -22.99 -28.64
C GLY A 128 -4.46 -23.13 -29.73
N ILE A 129 -3.75 -22.06 -30.08
CA ILE A 129 -2.72 -22.08 -31.13
C ILE A 129 -1.57 -23.01 -30.74
N VAL A 130 -1.06 -22.88 -29.48
CA VAL A 130 0.02 -23.73 -29.02
C VAL A 130 -0.39 -25.19 -28.92
N ALA A 131 -1.65 -25.49 -28.54
CA ALA A 131 -2.19 -26.84 -28.54
C ALA A 131 -2.18 -27.45 -29.93
N VAL A 132 -2.63 -26.69 -30.96
CA VAL A 132 -2.59 -27.15 -32.36
C VAL A 132 -1.15 -27.43 -32.81
N ILE A 133 -0.21 -26.54 -32.51
CA ILE A 133 1.21 -26.74 -32.84
C ILE A 133 1.77 -27.99 -32.15
N VAL A 134 1.52 -28.19 -30.87
CA VAL A 134 2.00 -29.35 -30.11
C VAL A 134 1.39 -30.67 -30.67
N VAL A 135 0.10 -30.65 -31.02
CA VAL A 135 -0.56 -31.81 -31.69
C VAL A 135 0.07 -32.09 -33.03
N MET A 136 0.33 -31.07 -33.87
CA MET A 136 1.04 -31.24 -35.12
C MET A 136 2.44 -31.85 -34.93
N LEU A 137 3.21 -31.33 -33.97
CA LEU A 137 4.53 -31.89 -33.64
C LEU A 137 4.42 -33.36 -33.20
N LEU A 138 3.40 -33.70 -32.40
CA LEU A 138 3.16 -35.07 -31.95
C LEU A 138 2.83 -36.03 -33.10
N ILE A 139 2.09 -35.55 -34.15
CA ILE A 139 1.68 -36.36 -35.32
C ILE A 139 2.84 -36.48 -36.30
N PHE A 140 3.50 -35.38 -36.65
CA PHE A 140 4.49 -35.35 -37.73
C PHE A 140 5.87 -35.86 -37.30
N LEU A 141 6.27 -35.65 -36.03
CA LEU A 141 7.55 -36.11 -35.52
C LEU A 141 7.43 -37.55 -34.98
N LYS A 142 7.83 -38.53 -35.82
CA LYS A 142 7.73 -39.95 -35.51
C LYS A 142 8.89 -40.47 -34.63
N GLY A 143 8.65 -41.51 -33.85
CA GLY A 143 9.64 -42.20 -33.04
C GLY A 143 10.28 -41.27 -31.98
N ARG A 144 11.59 -41.29 -31.89
CA ARG A 144 12.36 -40.49 -30.92
C ARG A 144 12.54 -39.01 -31.31
N MET A 145 12.12 -38.64 -32.52
CA MET A 145 12.32 -37.29 -33.02
C MET A 145 11.55 -36.26 -32.20
N PHE A 146 10.30 -36.56 -31.80
CA PHE A 146 9.51 -35.73 -30.91
C PHE A 146 10.16 -35.55 -29.55
N GLU A 147 10.68 -36.63 -28.96
CA GLU A 147 11.36 -36.60 -27.66
C GLU A 147 12.64 -35.77 -27.70
N ASN A 148 13.42 -35.85 -28.79
CA ASN A 148 14.64 -35.06 -28.99
C ASN A 148 14.32 -33.56 -29.15
N VAL A 149 13.29 -33.21 -29.95
CA VAL A 149 12.84 -31.82 -30.11
C VAL A 149 12.34 -31.26 -28.77
N LEU A 150 11.55 -32.04 -28.03
CA LEU A 150 11.09 -31.65 -26.69
C LEU A 150 12.26 -31.38 -25.74
N MET A 151 13.24 -32.29 -25.68
CA MET A 151 14.41 -32.09 -24.82
C MET A 151 15.22 -30.85 -25.23
N PHE A 152 15.37 -30.62 -26.54
CA PHE A 152 16.03 -29.42 -27.06
C PHE A 152 15.31 -28.16 -26.65
N ILE A 153 13.98 -28.06 -26.88
CA ILE A 153 13.15 -26.91 -26.50
C ILE A 153 13.23 -26.67 -24.99
N SER A 154 12.99 -27.73 -24.19
CA SER A 154 13.01 -27.62 -22.72
C SER A 154 14.39 -27.18 -22.20
N GLY A 155 15.47 -27.72 -22.78
CA GLY A 155 16.84 -27.34 -22.40
C GLY A 155 17.15 -25.89 -22.75
N CYS A 156 16.83 -25.46 -23.97
CA CYS A 156 17.04 -24.07 -24.42
C CYS A 156 16.21 -23.10 -23.58
N MET A 157 14.94 -23.41 -23.30
CA MET A 157 14.10 -22.56 -22.45
C MET A 157 14.65 -22.47 -21.02
N THR A 158 15.05 -23.59 -20.43
CA THR A 158 15.64 -23.56 -19.08
C THR A 158 16.90 -22.71 -19.02
N LEU A 159 17.78 -22.85 -20.02
CA LEU A 159 19.01 -22.03 -20.09
C LEU A 159 18.70 -20.55 -20.29
N MET A 160 17.77 -20.22 -21.18
CA MET A 160 17.33 -18.84 -21.42
C MET A 160 16.74 -18.23 -20.11
N LEU A 161 15.84 -18.95 -19.43
CA LEU A 161 15.23 -18.49 -18.19
C LEU A 161 16.29 -18.33 -17.07
N LEU A 162 17.28 -19.21 -17.01
CA LEU A 162 18.38 -19.08 -16.06
C LEU A 162 19.20 -17.80 -16.30
N VAL A 163 19.54 -17.54 -17.57
CA VAL A 163 20.27 -16.33 -17.95
C VAL A 163 19.43 -15.09 -17.62
N THR A 164 18.13 -15.14 -17.87
CA THR A 164 17.21 -14.03 -17.53
C THR A 164 17.13 -13.81 -16.01
N CYS A 165 17.03 -14.88 -15.20
CA CYS A 165 17.07 -14.75 -13.73
C CYS A 165 18.34 -14.07 -13.26
N VAL A 166 19.50 -14.51 -13.77
CA VAL A 166 20.78 -13.91 -13.40
C VAL A 166 20.84 -12.44 -13.83
N SER A 167 20.37 -12.11 -15.02
CA SER A 167 20.30 -10.73 -15.50
C SER A 167 19.38 -9.86 -14.63
N LEU A 168 18.20 -10.36 -14.26
CA LEU A 168 17.26 -9.64 -13.39
C LEU A 168 17.88 -9.32 -12.03
N VAL A 169 18.51 -10.30 -11.39
CA VAL A 169 19.15 -10.11 -10.07
C VAL A 169 20.36 -9.16 -10.16
N ILE A 170 21.07 -9.11 -11.29
CA ILE A 170 22.18 -8.16 -11.48
C ILE A 170 21.66 -6.75 -11.76
N SER A 171 20.62 -6.61 -12.57
CA SER A 171 20.06 -5.31 -12.96
C SER A 171 19.22 -4.67 -11.85
N ASN A 172 18.54 -5.51 -11.05
CA ASN A 172 17.74 -5.09 -9.91
C ASN A 172 18.23 -5.87 -8.67
N PRO A 173 19.37 -5.50 -8.09
CA PRO A 173 19.95 -6.25 -6.99
C PRO A 173 19.00 -6.22 -5.79
N PRO A 174 18.60 -7.41 -5.28
CA PRO A 174 17.81 -7.48 -4.05
C PRO A 174 18.59 -6.78 -2.93
N GLN A 175 17.88 -6.02 -2.09
CA GLN A 175 18.50 -5.39 -0.94
C GLN A 175 19.13 -6.48 -0.05
N LYS A 176 20.38 -6.26 0.35
CA LYS A 176 21.05 -7.13 1.29
C LYS A 176 20.49 -6.84 2.68
N GLU A 177 20.00 -7.92 3.33
CA GLU A 177 19.47 -7.87 4.69
C GLU A 177 18.68 -6.57 4.92
N SER A 178 17.43 -6.58 4.52
CA SER A 178 16.54 -5.52 4.92
C SER A 178 16.33 -5.64 6.44
N THR A 179 17.10 -4.93 7.21
CA THR A 179 16.60 -4.44 8.48
C THR A 179 15.40 -3.61 8.08
N GLN A 180 14.22 -4.12 8.29
CA GLN A 180 13.01 -3.40 8.00
C GLN A 180 12.73 -2.53 9.22
N LEU A 181 12.70 -1.23 8.98
CA LEU A 181 12.15 -0.29 9.93
C LEU A 181 10.64 -0.53 9.98
N TYR A 182 10.15 -0.74 11.18
CA TYR A 182 8.78 -1.16 11.41
C TYR A 182 8.10 -0.22 12.39
N VAL A 183 6.98 0.35 11.95
CA VAL A 183 6.14 1.20 12.80
C VAL A 183 5.34 0.30 13.73
N THR A 184 5.49 0.50 15.02
CA THR A 184 4.82 -0.31 16.04
C THR A 184 3.75 0.48 16.78
N GLN A 185 2.86 -0.24 17.48
CA GLN A 185 1.90 0.34 18.43
C GLN A 185 2.54 0.70 19.79
N LYS A 186 3.88 0.69 19.88
CA LYS A 186 4.55 1.11 21.11
C LYS A 186 4.10 2.52 21.49
N ASP A 187 3.68 2.69 22.73
CA ASP A 187 3.24 3.96 23.32
C ASP A 187 2.05 4.66 22.62
N GLU A 188 1.29 3.97 21.73
CA GLU A 188 0.16 4.54 20.98
C GLU A 188 -0.85 5.24 21.90
N PHE A 189 -1.17 4.64 23.04
CA PHE A 189 -2.07 5.18 24.06
C PHE A 189 -1.33 5.68 25.32
N THR A 190 -0.07 6.10 25.19
CA THR A 190 0.69 6.72 26.28
C THR A 190 0.78 8.23 26.04
N MET A 191 0.32 9.02 27.02
CA MET A 191 0.33 10.48 26.97
C MET A 191 1.21 11.04 28.10
N SER A 192 1.76 12.23 27.90
CA SER A 192 2.51 12.94 28.92
C SER A 192 1.56 13.64 29.91
N GLN A 193 1.94 13.65 31.21
CA GLN A 193 1.31 14.50 32.22
C GLN A 193 1.70 15.98 32.09
N ASN A 194 2.69 16.28 31.24
CA ASN A 194 3.21 17.65 31.13
C ASN A 194 2.67 18.38 29.91
N GLU A 195 2.90 17.79 28.72
CA GLU A 195 2.58 18.44 27.46
C GLU A 195 2.52 17.43 26.34
N ASN A 196 1.45 17.51 25.53
CA ASN A 196 1.25 16.69 24.37
C ASN A 196 0.95 17.54 23.14
N PHE A 197 1.44 17.09 22.00
CA PHE A 197 1.04 17.61 20.69
C PHE A 197 0.66 16.44 19.80
N VAL A 198 -0.58 16.42 19.33
CA VAL A 198 -1.12 15.33 18.52
C VAL A 198 -1.62 15.87 17.19
N ILE A 199 -1.24 15.22 16.11
CA ILE A 199 -1.81 15.42 14.78
C ILE A 199 -2.50 14.12 14.38
N LEU A 200 -3.83 14.13 14.33
CA LEU A 200 -4.66 13.03 13.87
C LEU A 200 -5.09 13.32 12.44
N VAL A 201 -4.59 12.52 11.49
CA VAL A 201 -4.93 12.65 10.07
C VAL A 201 -5.99 11.62 9.72
N LEU A 202 -7.09 12.08 9.14
CA LEU A 202 -8.17 11.28 8.58
C LEU A 202 -8.07 11.36 7.05
N ASP A 203 -7.47 10.32 6.44
CA ASP A 203 -7.16 10.31 4.99
C ASP A 203 -8.41 10.60 4.14
N CYS A 204 -8.22 11.42 3.11
CA CYS A 204 -9.22 11.72 2.09
C CYS A 204 -10.51 12.36 2.64
N PHE A 205 -10.45 13.08 3.76
CA PHE A 205 -11.63 13.70 4.37
C PHE A 205 -11.86 15.12 3.83
N ASP A 206 -12.96 15.30 3.11
CA ASP A 206 -13.31 16.59 2.52
C ASP A 206 -14.02 17.52 3.51
N SER A 207 -13.55 18.75 3.59
CA SER A 207 -14.11 19.79 4.46
C SER A 207 -15.60 20.09 4.16
N ARG A 208 -16.05 19.95 2.90
CA ARG A 208 -17.47 20.13 2.53
C ARG A 208 -18.35 19.08 3.19
N GLU A 209 -17.88 17.82 3.27
CA GLU A 209 -18.60 16.75 3.95
C GLU A 209 -18.75 17.04 5.44
N PHE A 210 -17.70 17.59 6.09
CA PHE A 210 -17.81 17.99 7.50
C PHE A 210 -18.84 19.10 7.69
N THR A 211 -18.89 20.09 6.79
CA THR A 211 -19.90 21.16 6.82
C THR A 211 -21.31 20.60 6.68
N GLU A 212 -21.52 19.58 5.82
CA GLU A 212 -22.80 18.88 5.70
C GLU A 212 -23.13 18.08 6.98
N LEU A 213 -22.16 17.35 7.52
CA LEU A 213 -22.34 16.59 8.78
C LEU A 213 -22.71 17.51 9.95
N LEU A 214 -22.12 18.70 10.06
CA LEU A 214 -22.50 19.68 11.09
C LEU A 214 -23.92 20.22 10.93
N SER A 215 -24.48 20.15 9.71
CA SER A 215 -25.87 20.55 9.44
C SER A 215 -26.84 19.43 9.76
N ASP A 216 -26.47 18.17 9.46
CA ASP A 216 -27.29 16.99 9.71
C ASP A 216 -27.22 16.54 11.19
N HIS A 217 -26.06 16.74 11.83
CA HIS A 217 -25.71 16.33 13.19
C HIS A 217 -25.14 17.52 13.99
N PRO A 218 -25.98 18.50 14.39
CA PRO A 218 -25.52 19.69 15.10
C PRO A 218 -24.87 19.40 16.46
N GLU A 219 -25.10 18.21 17.05
CA GLU A 219 -24.44 17.72 18.25
C GLU A 219 -22.92 17.61 18.13
N TYR A 220 -22.37 17.48 16.93
CA TYR A 220 -20.91 17.52 16.73
C TYR A 220 -20.29 18.85 17.15
N ARG A 221 -21.06 19.95 17.13
CA ARG A 221 -20.58 21.25 17.64
C ARG A 221 -20.33 21.24 19.14
N GLU A 222 -21.03 20.39 19.89
CA GLU A 222 -20.79 20.18 21.32
C GLU A 222 -19.61 19.22 21.53
N THR A 223 -19.50 18.16 20.72
CA THR A 223 -18.39 17.20 20.77
C THR A 223 -17.03 17.87 20.52
N PHE A 224 -16.98 18.78 19.55
CA PHE A 224 -15.78 19.56 19.18
C PHE A 224 -15.82 21.00 19.75
N ALA A 225 -16.49 21.22 20.89
CA ALA A 225 -16.70 22.57 21.45
C ALA A 225 -15.40 23.38 21.55
N ASP A 226 -14.34 22.76 22.04
CA ASP A 226 -13.04 23.42 22.28
C ASP A 226 -12.18 23.60 21.03
N PHE A 227 -12.71 23.28 19.84
CA PHE A 227 -11.97 23.38 18.59
C PHE A 227 -12.40 24.60 17.76
N THR A 228 -11.44 25.12 16.97
CA THR A 228 -11.69 25.99 15.85
C THR A 228 -11.66 25.17 14.55
N TYR A 229 -12.75 25.20 13.79
CA TYR A 229 -12.85 24.64 12.43
C TYR A 229 -12.42 25.69 11.41
N PHE A 230 -11.34 25.46 10.69
CA PHE A 230 -10.84 26.31 9.61
C PHE A 230 -11.46 25.85 8.28
N GLU A 231 -12.66 26.32 8.01
CA GLU A 231 -13.47 25.90 6.86
C GLU A 231 -12.83 26.28 5.51
N ASN A 232 -12.02 27.32 5.49
CA ASN A 232 -11.36 27.84 4.28
C ASN A 232 -9.88 27.41 4.19
N MET A 233 -9.56 26.17 4.60
CA MET A 233 -8.22 25.58 4.53
C MET A 233 -7.98 24.89 3.20
N THR A 234 -6.86 25.21 2.52
CA THR A 234 -6.46 24.57 1.26
C THR A 234 -5.34 23.59 1.49
N ALA A 235 -5.54 22.32 1.12
CA ALA A 235 -4.51 21.28 1.12
C ALA A 235 -3.42 21.57 0.07
N ALA A 236 -2.25 20.93 0.21
CA ALA A 236 -1.12 21.12 -0.71
C ALA A 236 -1.19 20.22 -1.95
N TYR A 237 -1.57 18.95 -1.78
CA TYR A 237 -1.59 17.94 -2.85
C TYR A 237 -2.91 17.18 -2.87
N SER A 238 -3.18 16.50 -3.99
CA SER A 238 -4.37 15.70 -4.20
C SER A 238 -4.21 14.23 -3.78
N CYS A 239 -3.06 13.83 -3.25
CA CYS A 239 -2.78 12.44 -2.89
C CYS A 239 -1.89 12.30 -1.67
N THR A 240 -2.13 11.27 -0.88
CA THR A 240 -1.47 10.93 0.39
C THR A 240 0.05 10.90 0.27
N LYS A 241 0.58 10.20 -0.73
CA LYS A 241 2.02 10.03 -0.96
C LYS A 241 2.80 11.35 -1.08
N ARG A 242 2.15 12.46 -1.41
CA ARG A 242 2.76 13.79 -1.52
C ARG A 242 2.34 14.70 -0.36
N SER A 243 1.12 14.51 0.12
CA SER A 243 0.53 15.36 1.16
C SER A 243 1.14 15.10 2.53
N ILE A 244 1.26 13.83 2.95
CA ILE A 244 1.84 13.48 4.25
C ILE A 244 3.28 14.00 4.39
N PRO A 245 4.21 13.79 3.43
CA PRO A 245 5.52 14.42 3.49
C PRO A 245 5.51 15.93 3.60
N PHE A 246 4.58 16.60 2.93
CA PHE A 246 4.43 18.05 3.01
C PHE A 246 3.93 18.50 4.38
N ILE A 247 2.95 17.83 4.95
CA ILE A 247 2.43 18.10 6.31
C ILE A 247 3.53 17.98 7.35
N LEU A 248 4.43 17.00 7.21
CA LEU A 248 5.55 16.76 8.12
C LEU A 248 6.77 17.66 7.82
N GLY A 249 6.97 18.02 6.55
CA GLY A 249 8.17 18.71 6.08
C GLY A 249 8.02 20.21 5.84
N GLY A 250 6.88 20.62 5.32
CA GLY A 250 6.61 22.01 4.90
C GLY A 250 7.19 22.40 3.53
N ASP A 251 7.99 21.53 2.90
CA ASP A 251 8.66 21.82 1.63
C ASP A 251 7.97 21.12 0.45
N TRP A 252 7.87 21.83 -0.69
CA TRP A 252 7.29 21.29 -1.91
C TRP A 252 8.21 20.28 -2.58
N TYR A 253 7.69 19.10 -2.90
CA TYR A 253 8.33 18.15 -3.80
C TYR A 253 7.72 18.26 -5.21
N GLU A 254 8.47 18.81 -6.14
CA GLU A 254 8.04 19.09 -7.51
C GLU A 254 8.61 18.05 -8.51
N ASN A 255 8.66 16.78 -8.15
CA ASN A 255 9.30 15.69 -8.91
C ASN A 255 10.80 15.92 -9.19
N GLN A 256 11.48 16.71 -8.36
CA GLN A 256 12.90 17.01 -8.50
C GLN A 256 13.75 16.01 -7.70
N GLY A 257 14.56 15.24 -8.39
CA GLY A 257 15.45 14.28 -7.74
C GLY A 257 14.75 13.04 -7.19
N SER A 258 15.39 12.40 -6.22
CA SER A 258 14.87 11.17 -5.60
C SER A 258 13.83 11.50 -4.53
N PHE A 259 12.66 10.90 -4.64
CA PHE A 259 11.63 11.01 -3.60
C PHE A 259 12.11 10.44 -2.25
N THR A 260 12.88 9.35 -2.27
CA THR A 260 13.47 8.77 -1.05
C THR A 260 14.46 9.75 -0.39
N GLU A 261 15.28 10.48 -1.16
CA GLU A 261 16.17 11.49 -0.59
C GLU A 261 15.41 12.67 0.00
N TYR A 262 14.32 13.10 -0.64
CA TYR A 262 13.42 14.11 -0.10
C TYR A 262 12.83 13.63 1.24
N MET A 263 12.32 12.39 1.31
CA MET A 263 11.77 11.80 2.53
C MET A 263 12.80 11.66 3.65
N ASN A 264 14.03 11.28 3.33
CA ASN A 264 15.12 11.26 4.31
C ASN A 264 15.35 12.65 4.92
N GLY A 265 15.29 13.70 4.10
CA GLY A 265 15.35 15.08 4.56
C GLY A 265 14.20 15.47 5.46
N VAL A 266 12.97 15.10 5.11
CA VAL A 266 11.76 15.35 5.92
C VAL A 266 11.91 14.73 7.30
N TYR A 267 12.20 13.43 7.38
CA TYR A 267 12.26 12.72 8.67
C TYR A 267 13.46 13.16 9.53
N SER A 268 14.62 13.43 8.94
CA SER A 268 15.83 13.75 9.73
C SER A 268 15.94 15.21 10.14
N GLY A 269 15.26 16.14 9.46
CA GLY A 269 15.58 17.55 9.65
C GLY A 269 14.51 18.56 9.25
N SER A 270 13.24 18.16 9.12
CA SER A 270 12.17 19.13 8.88
C SER A 270 12.05 20.14 10.04
N PRO A 271 11.48 21.33 9.77
CA PRO A 271 11.23 22.33 10.82
C PRO A 271 10.44 21.74 11.99
N LEU A 272 9.40 20.94 11.74
CA LEU A 272 8.58 20.29 12.76
C LEU A 272 9.44 19.39 13.68
N PHE A 273 10.15 18.40 13.11
CA PHE A 273 10.92 17.46 13.92
C PHE A 273 12.11 18.12 14.62
N THR A 274 12.71 19.14 14.00
CA THR A 274 13.75 19.95 14.65
C THR A 274 13.20 20.67 15.87
N ALA A 275 12.06 21.36 15.72
CA ALA A 275 11.43 22.08 16.81
C ALA A 275 10.96 21.16 17.97
N LEU A 276 10.44 19.97 17.64
CA LEU A 276 10.05 18.96 18.63
C LEU A 276 11.26 18.48 19.45
N LYS A 277 12.36 18.14 18.77
CA LYS A 277 13.61 17.72 19.44
C LYS A 277 14.17 18.79 20.34
N GLU A 278 14.25 20.04 19.87
CA GLU A 278 14.75 21.18 20.65
C GLU A 278 13.90 21.43 21.91
N ARG A 279 12.58 21.16 21.85
CA ARG A 279 11.65 21.30 22.98
C ARG A 279 11.56 20.05 23.86
N GLY A 280 12.28 18.96 23.51
CA GLY A 280 12.40 17.74 24.32
C GLY A 280 11.19 16.81 24.23
N TYR A 281 10.52 16.75 23.09
CA TYR A 281 9.46 15.77 22.84
C TYR A 281 10.04 14.39 22.49
N LEU A 282 9.40 13.33 23.00
CA LEU A 282 9.42 12.02 22.38
C LEU A 282 8.55 12.07 21.12
N ILE A 283 8.99 11.44 20.05
CA ILE A 283 8.35 11.55 18.75
C ILE A 283 7.85 10.18 18.31
N ASP A 284 6.54 10.04 18.25
CA ASP A 284 5.88 8.83 17.78
C ASP A 284 5.21 9.09 16.42
N LEU A 285 5.51 8.24 15.42
CA LEU A 285 4.92 8.29 14.08
C LEU A 285 4.12 7.01 13.84
N TYR A 286 2.81 7.11 13.75
CA TYR A 286 1.89 6.01 13.45
C TYR A 286 1.38 6.18 12.02
N GLU A 287 2.08 5.53 11.09
CA GLU A 287 1.89 5.57 9.65
C GLU A 287 2.09 4.17 9.06
N ASP A 288 1.20 3.70 8.21
CA ASP A 288 1.32 2.37 7.60
C ASP A 288 2.48 2.28 6.60
N GLU A 289 2.79 3.36 5.91
CA GLU A 289 3.81 3.39 4.86
C GLU A 289 4.96 4.33 5.22
N LEU A 290 6.12 3.77 5.51
CA LEU A 290 7.36 4.53 5.59
C LEU A 290 7.96 4.69 4.18
N TYR A 291 8.10 5.93 3.73
CA TYR A 291 8.65 6.24 2.41
C TYR A 291 10.17 6.14 2.32
N THR A 292 10.82 5.70 3.39
CA THR A 292 12.26 5.40 3.45
C THR A 292 12.54 4.23 4.39
N GLN A 293 13.67 3.58 4.16
CA GLN A 293 14.24 2.57 5.06
C GLN A 293 15.62 2.99 5.58
N ASP A 294 15.92 4.30 5.57
CA ASP A 294 17.16 4.85 6.13
C ASP A 294 17.06 4.91 7.66
N GLU A 295 17.84 4.05 8.34
CA GLU A 295 17.89 3.99 9.80
C GLU A 295 18.30 5.32 10.45
N ASN A 296 19.15 6.10 9.76
CA ASN A 296 19.58 7.39 10.30
C ASN A 296 18.46 8.44 10.20
N ALA A 297 17.68 8.42 9.13
CA ALA A 297 16.56 9.35 8.95
C ALA A 297 15.44 9.09 9.95
N LEU A 298 15.26 7.84 10.39
CA LEU A 298 14.19 7.42 11.28
C LEU A 298 14.64 7.18 12.74
N SER A 299 15.89 7.51 13.08
CA SER A 299 16.47 7.24 14.40
C SER A 299 15.83 8.03 15.57
N ASP A 300 15.12 9.10 15.26
CA ASP A 300 14.51 10.00 16.25
C ASP A 300 13.06 9.62 16.61
N PHE A 301 12.52 8.57 15.97
CA PHE A 301 11.15 8.11 16.24
C PHE A 301 11.14 6.95 17.23
N ASP A 302 10.45 7.12 18.37
CA ASP A 302 10.50 6.20 19.50
C ASP A 302 9.72 4.90 19.26
N ASN A 303 8.72 4.91 18.39
CA ASN A 303 7.90 3.75 18.05
C ASN A 303 8.36 3.04 16.77
N ILE A 304 9.36 3.56 16.04
CA ILE A 304 9.93 2.91 14.86
C ILE A 304 11.13 2.10 15.28
N ILE A 305 11.10 0.81 15.04
CA ILE A 305 12.16 -0.10 15.45
C ILE A 305 12.70 -0.92 14.29
N ILE A 306 13.99 -1.26 14.41
CA ILE A 306 14.61 -2.21 13.48
C ILE A 306 14.14 -3.60 13.84
N ALA A 307 13.32 -4.17 12.99
CA ALA A 307 12.70 -5.44 13.24
C ALA A 307 13.37 -6.58 12.46
N LYS A 308 13.52 -7.72 13.12
CA LYS A 308 13.82 -9.00 12.47
C LYS A 308 12.52 -9.71 12.18
N TYR A 309 12.36 -10.19 10.96
CA TYR A 309 11.20 -10.98 10.61
C TYR A 309 11.50 -12.49 10.63
N HIS A 310 10.49 -13.27 10.89
CA HIS A 310 10.52 -14.72 10.78
C HIS A 310 9.29 -15.24 10.02
N VAL A 311 9.47 -16.39 9.39
CA VAL A 311 8.36 -17.04 8.68
C VAL A 311 7.50 -17.81 9.68
N ASN A 312 6.25 -17.40 9.85
CA ASN A 312 5.28 -18.07 10.72
C ASN A 312 4.90 -19.45 10.17
N SER A 313 4.57 -19.53 8.88
CA SER A 313 4.22 -20.80 8.24
C SER A 313 4.71 -20.89 6.80
N TRP A 314 5.74 -21.70 6.56
CA TRP A 314 6.26 -21.95 5.21
C TRP A 314 5.22 -22.53 4.24
N ILE A 315 4.26 -23.32 4.73
CA ILE A 315 3.20 -23.90 3.89
C ILE A 315 2.21 -22.82 3.43
N ARG A 316 1.80 -21.93 4.34
CA ARG A 316 0.89 -20.85 4.00
C ARG A 316 1.58 -19.79 3.14
N LEU A 317 2.84 -19.47 3.43
CA LEU A 317 3.65 -18.60 2.58
C LEU A 317 3.79 -19.18 1.16
N ALA A 318 4.05 -20.50 1.03
CA ALA A 318 4.05 -21.18 -0.26
C ALA A 318 2.72 -21.06 -1.00
N LYS A 319 1.60 -21.08 -0.27
CA LYS A 319 0.26 -20.89 -0.87
C LYS A 319 0.06 -19.46 -1.40
N GLN A 320 0.54 -18.44 -0.69
CA GLN A 320 0.47 -17.06 -1.17
C GLN A 320 1.35 -16.86 -2.41
N GLU A 321 2.57 -17.37 -2.38
CA GLU A 321 3.47 -17.33 -3.52
C GLU A 321 2.89 -18.06 -4.75
N LEU A 322 2.28 -19.24 -4.55
CA LEU A 322 1.59 -19.97 -5.61
C LEU A 322 0.41 -19.19 -6.21
N LYS A 323 -0.33 -18.45 -5.39
CA LYS A 323 -1.38 -17.56 -5.89
C LYS A 323 -0.77 -16.44 -6.74
N LEU A 324 0.27 -15.79 -6.28
CA LEU A 324 0.92 -14.69 -6.99
C LEU A 324 1.47 -15.16 -8.35
N VAL A 325 2.21 -16.27 -8.37
CA VAL A 325 2.68 -16.91 -9.60
C VAL A 325 1.51 -17.33 -10.49
N GLY A 326 0.47 -17.93 -9.93
CA GLY A 326 -0.73 -18.33 -10.66
C GLY A 326 -1.48 -17.16 -11.27
N PHE A 327 -1.59 -16.04 -10.56
CA PHE A 327 -2.24 -14.84 -11.06
C PHE A 327 -1.55 -14.31 -12.34
N ARG A 328 -0.23 -14.35 -12.40
CA ARG A 328 0.51 -13.90 -13.56
C ARG A 328 0.59 -14.97 -14.68
N TYR A 329 0.90 -16.21 -14.34
CA TYR A 329 1.31 -17.25 -15.28
C TYR A 329 0.20 -18.23 -15.69
N ALA A 330 -0.90 -18.33 -14.95
CA ALA A 330 -2.00 -19.24 -15.27
C ALA A 330 -2.89 -18.71 -16.41
N PRO A 331 -3.65 -19.60 -17.10
CA PRO A 331 -4.70 -19.19 -18.03
C PRO A 331 -5.70 -18.24 -17.37
N PHE A 332 -6.28 -17.32 -18.14
CA PHE A 332 -7.16 -16.27 -17.62
C PHE A 332 -8.26 -16.80 -16.68
N ASP A 333 -8.98 -17.85 -17.09
CA ASP A 333 -10.09 -18.38 -16.27
C ASP A 333 -9.68 -18.95 -14.90
N LEU A 334 -8.39 -19.21 -14.70
CA LEU A 334 -7.84 -19.65 -13.41
C LEU A 334 -7.33 -18.49 -12.53
N LYS A 335 -7.07 -17.32 -13.11
CA LYS A 335 -6.51 -16.17 -12.37
C LYS A 335 -7.37 -15.73 -11.20
N ARG A 336 -8.70 -15.82 -11.31
CA ARG A 336 -9.65 -15.49 -10.25
C ARG A 336 -9.48 -16.30 -8.95
N PHE A 337 -8.89 -17.51 -9.04
CA PHE A 337 -8.57 -18.34 -7.88
C PHE A 337 -7.18 -18.07 -7.32
N CYS A 338 -6.44 -17.19 -7.99
CA CYS A 338 -5.05 -16.87 -7.70
C CYS A 338 -4.89 -15.42 -7.18
N VAL A 339 -6.00 -14.75 -6.86
CA VAL A 339 -5.95 -13.41 -6.26
C VAL A 339 -5.32 -13.49 -4.88
N THR A 340 -4.38 -12.60 -4.62
CA THR A 340 -3.73 -12.40 -3.32
C THR A 340 -3.54 -10.91 -3.08
N LYS A 341 -3.20 -10.53 -1.86
CA LYS A 341 -2.94 -9.14 -1.46
C LYS A 341 -1.75 -9.11 -0.48
N LYS A 342 -1.18 -7.93 -0.24
CA LYS A 342 -0.04 -7.74 0.68
C LYS A 342 -0.31 -8.34 2.05
N SER A 343 -1.46 -8.05 2.66
CA SER A 343 -1.83 -8.57 3.98
C SER A 343 -1.83 -10.11 4.08
N GLY A 344 -2.02 -10.83 2.96
CA GLY A 344 -1.88 -12.28 2.94
C GLY A 344 -0.44 -12.78 3.11
N PHE A 345 0.56 -11.95 2.81
CA PHE A 345 1.96 -12.21 3.10
C PHE A 345 2.32 -11.74 4.51
N ASP A 346 1.76 -10.62 4.98
CA ASP A 346 2.00 -10.06 6.31
C ASP A 346 1.60 -11.03 7.43
N GLU A 347 0.52 -11.79 7.26
CA GLU A 347 0.12 -12.86 8.18
C GLU A 347 1.15 -14.00 8.30
N GLU A 348 2.00 -14.19 7.28
CA GLU A 348 2.93 -15.32 7.18
C GLU A 348 4.38 -14.94 7.45
N ILE A 349 4.69 -13.67 7.37
CA ILE A 349 6.01 -13.12 7.64
C ILE A 349 5.83 -12.12 8.77
N LEU A 350 6.01 -12.60 10.00
CA LEU A 350 5.83 -11.82 11.21
C LEU A 350 7.11 -11.09 11.59
N VAL A 351 6.93 -9.90 12.09
CA VAL A 351 8.00 -9.09 12.65
C VAL A 351 8.14 -9.44 14.14
N ASP A 352 9.33 -9.84 14.57
CA ASP A 352 9.63 -10.09 15.97
C ASP A 352 10.27 -8.85 16.57
N CYS A 353 9.44 -8.00 17.13
CA CYS A 353 9.86 -6.73 17.73
C CYS A 353 9.35 -6.51 19.15
N GLY A 354 8.60 -7.47 19.67
CA GLY A 354 7.99 -7.37 21.01
C GLY A 354 6.74 -6.48 21.08
N TYR A 355 6.37 -5.83 19.97
CA TYR A 355 5.18 -5.00 19.83
C TYR A 355 4.36 -5.43 18.62
N LYS A 356 3.06 -5.15 18.64
CA LYS A 356 2.24 -5.23 17.42
C LYS A 356 2.65 -4.13 16.44
N GLY A 357 2.49 -4.38 15.14
CA GLY A 357 2.58 -3.34 14.13
C GLY A 357 1.40 -2.38 14.23
N PHE A 358 1.64 -1.12 13.90
CA PHE A 358 0.56 -0.18 13.71
C PHE A 358 -0.29 -0.59 12.49
N ASN A 359 -1.58 -0.30 12.55
CA ASN A 359 -2.52 -0.53 11.47
C ASN A 359 -3.46 0.68 11.37
N SER A 360 -3.44 1.38 10.26
CA SER A 360 -4.18 2.61 10.03
C SER A 360 -5.68 2.43 9.79
N GLU A 361 -6.15 1.20 9.63
CA GLU A 361 -7.57 0.93 9.39
C GLU A 361 -8.45 1.37 10.56
N ASN A 362 -9.47 2.15 10.29
CA ASN A 362 -10.36 2.74 11.29
C ASN A 362 -10.91 1.70 12.29
N TYR A 363 -11.25 0.52 11.80
CA TYR A 363 -11.78 -0.57 12.62
C TYR A 363 -10.77 -1.07 13.66
N TYR A 364 -9.48 -1.16 13.29
CA TYR A 364 -8.45 -1.61 14.23
C TYR A 364 -8.17 -0.54 15.28
N PHE A 365 -8.06 0.73 14.88
CA PHE A 365 -7.86 1.83 15.82
C PHE A 365 -9.04 1.97 16.79
N LYS A 366 -10.29 1.79 16.30
CA LYS A 366 -11.48 1.72 17.16
C LYS A 366 -11.35 0.61 18.20
N GLY A 367 -11.02 -0.61 17.77
CA GLY A 367 -10.85 -1.75 18.66
C GLY A 367 -9.75 -1.54 19.69
N ASP A 368 -8.63 -0.96 19.28
CA ASP A 368 -7.53 -0.64 20.18
C ASP A 368 -7.91 0.47 21.19
N LEU A 369 -8.73 1.48 20.79
CA LEU A 369 -9.30 2.48 21.73
C LEU A 369 -10.30 1.87 22.73
N GLU A 370 -11.08 0.87 22.32
CA GLU A 370 -12.03 0.17 23.19
C GLU A 370 -11.32 -0.77 24.17
N ASP A 371 -10.22 -1.39 23.77
CA ASP A 371 -9.47 -2.38 24.54
C ASP A 371 -8.42 -1.78 25.47
N ASN A 372 -7.95 -0.54 25.21
CA ASN A 372 -6.87 0.10 25.96
C ASN A 372 -7.32 1.43 26.56
N GLU A 373 -6.88 1.67 27.79
CA GLU A 373 -6.99 2.99 28.42
C GLU A 373 -5.74 3.82 28.10
N ILE A 374 -5.91 5.14 27.95
CA ILE A 374 -4.75 6.04 27.83
C ILE A 374 -3.99 6.07 29.16
N VAL A 375 -2.70 5.74 29.08
CA VAL A 375 -1.77 5.73 30.21
C VAL A 375 -1.01 7.05 30.27
N MET A 376 -0.92 7.64 31.47
CA MET A 376 -0.18 8.87 31.69
C MET A 376 1.26 8.59 32.12
N ASP A 377 2.22 9.19 31.41
CA ASP A 377 3.65 9.15 31.71
C ASP A 377 4.12 10.54 32.16
N ASP A 378 4.93 10.62 33.23
CA ASP A 378 5.41 11.87 33.80
C ASP A 378 6.80 12.31 33.35
N THR A 379 7.43 11.54 32.47
CA THR A 379 8.85 11.69 32.17
C THR A 379 9.19 12.73 31.12
N GLN A 380 8.43 12.82 30.01
CA GLN A 380 8.75 13.71 28.89
C GLN A 380 7.49 14.19 28.17
N LYS A 381 7.62 15.27 27.40
CA LYS A 381 6.59 15.72 26.45
C LYS A 381 6.45 14.69 25.32
N ARG A 382 5.24 14.55 24.77
CA ARG A 382 4.99 13.60 23.68
C ARG A 382 4.39 14.28 22.46
N PHE A 383 4.93 13.92 21.31
CA PHE A 383 4.35 14.21 20.00
C PHE A 383 3.87 12.92 19.36
N LYS A 384 2.66 12.96 18.81
CA LYS A 384 2.09 11.85 18.05
C LYS A 384 1.55 12.33 16.72
N PHE A 385 2.02 11.70 15.66
CA PHE A 385 1.40 11.80 14.35
C PHE A 385 0.68 10.47 14.09
N ILE A 386 -0.64 10.51 13.95
CA ILE A 386 -1.49 9.32 13.75
C ILE A 386 -2.22 9.50 12.42
N HIS A 387 -1.90 8.66 11.45
CA HIS A 387 -2.56 8.67 10.15
C HIS A 387 -3.46 7.45 10.01
N LEU A 388 -4.76 7.69 9.87
CA LEU A 388 -5.79 6.67 9.70
C LEU A 388 -6.34 6.70 8.28
N VAL A 389 -6.82 5.54 7.80
CA VAL A 389 -7.50 5.42 6.49
C VAL A 389 -8.67 6.39 6.36
N GLY A 390 -9.28 6.78 7.46
CA GLY A 390 -10.24 7.87 7.49
C GLY A 390 -11.45 7.64 6.58
N ALA A 391 -11.68 8.58 5.66
CA ALA A 391 -12.77 8.53 4.70
C ALA A 391 -12.37 7.90 3.35
N HIS A 392 -11.12 7.43 3.20
CA HIS A 392 -10.61 6.85 1.97
C HIS A 392 -11.38 5.59 1.53
N THR A 393 -11.40 5.31 0.23
CA THR A 393 -11.93 4.07 -0.35
C THR A 393 -11.05 2.86 0.06
N PRO A 394 -11.58 1.65 0.28
CA PRO A 394 -12.97 1.23 0.02
C PRO A 394 -13.95 1.70 1.11
N PHE A 395 -15.18 2.04 0.70
CA PHE A 395 -16.21 2.45 1.64
C PHE A 395 -16.83 1.20 2.29
N ILE A 396 -16.35 0.87 3.49
CA ILE A 396 -16.68 -0.37 4.19
C ILE A 396 -17.12 -0.16 5.64
N TYR A 397 -17.38 1.09 6.04
CA TYR A 397 -17.81 1.42 7.39
C TYR A 397 -19.22 2.00 7.40
N ASP A 398 -19.99 1.68 8.44
CA ASP A 398 -21.15 2.47 8.84
C ASP A 398 -20.72 3.67 9.71
N SER A 399 -21.65 4.55 10.05
CA SER A 399 -21.39 5.76 10.86
C SER A 399 -20.83 5.48 12.27
N ASP A 400 -21.06 4.28 12.79
CA ASP A 400 -20.50 3.81 14.08
C ASP A 400 -19.13 3.14 13.92
N CYS A 401 -18.52 3.23 12.72
CA CYS A 401 -17.25 2.60 12.38
C CYS A 401 -17.26 1.05 12.52
N ASN A 402 -18.37 0.40 12.19
CA ASN A 402 -18.42 -1.06 12.05
C ASN A 402 -18.26 -1.46 10.60
N ILE A 403 -17.62 -2.61 10.35
CA ILE A 403 -17.41 -3.11 8.98
C ILE A 403 -18.73 -3.55 8.37
N ILE A 404 -19.03 -3.06 7.16
CA ILE A 404 -20.19 -3.43 6.35
C ILE A 404 -19.73 -3.98 4.98
N ASP A 405 -20.67 -4.53 4.20
CA ASP A 405 -20.36 -4.98 2.83
C ASP A 405 -20.08 -3.74 1.94
N ILE A 406 -19.00 -3.77 1.16
CA ILE A 406 -18.56 -2.68 0.27
C ILE A 406 -19.67 -2.16 -0.66
N LYS A 407 -20.64 -3.01 -1.02
CA LYS A 407 -21.76 -2.60 -1.88
C LYS A 407 -22.78 -1.71 -1.15
N ASP A 408 -22.78 -1.73 0.18
CA ASP A 408 -23.69 -0.98 1.05
C ASP A 408 -23.02 0.28 1.63
N GLY A 409 -21.71 0.43 1.43
CA GLY A 409 -20.92 1.56 1.92
C GLY A 409 -20.93 2.77 1.01
N THR A 410 -20.83 3.94 1.62
CA THR A 410 -20.76 5.24 0.94
C THR A 410 -19.63 6.09 1.51
N TYR A 411 -19.16 7.08 0.75
CA TYR A 411 -18.18 8.04 1.23
C TYR A 411 -18.67 8.76 2.50
N LYS A 412 -19.92 9.21 2.53
CA LYS A 412 -20.53 9.90 3.68
C LYS A 412 -20.46 9.04 4.96
N GLN A 413 -20.77 7.76 4.86
CA GLN A 413 -20.68 6.84 6.01
C GLN A 413 -19.23 6.67 6.50
N ASN A 414 -18.24 6.52 5.60
CA ASN A 414 -16.83 6.48 6.00
C ASN A 414 -16.37 7.79 6.65
N ALA A 415 -16.81 8.94 6.12
CA ALA A 415 -16.50 10.24 6.70
C ALA A 415 -17.11 10.38 8.11
N GLU A 416 -18.37 10.01 8.28
CA GLU A 416 -19.04 10.02 9.58
C GLU A 416 -18.37 9.06 10.58
N ALA A 417 -18.00 7.84 10.14
CA ALA A 417 -17.21 6.89 10.93
C ALA A 417 -15.89 7.50 11.43
N SER A 418 -15.22 8.27 10.58
CA SER A 418 -13.95 8.93 10.91
C SER A 418 -14.14 10.03 11.98
N ILE A 419 -15.23 10.78 11.91
CA ILE A 419 -15.58 11.79 12.94
C ILE A 419 -15.96 11.10 14.25
N THR A 420 -16.72 10.00 14.19
CA THR A 420 -17.04 9.18 15.37
C THR A 420 -15.75 8.69 16.04
N LEU A 421 -14.77 8.24 15.27
CA LEU A 421 -13.49 7.78 15.78
C LEU A 421 -12.67 8.91 16.43
N ALA A 422 -12.65 10.09 15.81
CA ALA A 422 -12.01 11.27 16.39
C ALA A 422 -12.69 11.68 17.72
N ALA A 423 -14.02 11.62 17.79
CA ALA A 423 -14.77 11.87 19.02
C ALA A 423 -14.43 10.85 20.12
N MET A 424 -14.32 9.56 19.77
CA MET A 424 -13.89 8.51 20.72
C MET A 424 -12.47 8.78 21.27
N TYR A 425 -11.55 9.23 20.42
CA TYR A 425 -10.20 9.58 20.85
C TYR A 425 -10.19 10.79 21.80
N ILE A 426 -10.97 11.82 21.49
CA ILE A 426 -11.17 12.99 22.39
C ILE A 426 -11.73 12.54 23.75
N ASP A 427 -12.73 11.66 23.75
CA ASP A 427 -13.30 11.13 24.99
C ASP A 427 -12.30 10.32 25.80
N ALA A 428 -11.43 9.54 25.15
CA ALA A 428 -10.35 8.82 25.81
C ALA A 428 -9.33 9.77 26.45
N LEU A 429 -8.95 10.86 25.75
CA LEU A 429 -8.10 11.92 26.28
C LEU A 429 -8.75 12.61 27.49
N LYS A 430 -10.04 12.93 27.44
CA LYS A 430 -10.78 13.52 28.55
C LYS A 430 -10.83 12.58 29.78
N LYS A 431 -11.11 11.30 29.55
CA LYS A 431 -11.16 10.28 30.62
C LYS A 431 -9.81 10.08 31.31
N SER A 432 -8.72 10.13 30.57
CA SER A 432 -7.35 9.99 31.13
C SER A 432 -6.86 11.23 31.86
N GLY A 433 -7.47 12.40 31.63
CA GLY A 433 -6.99 13.70 32.09
C GLY A 433 -5.90 14.33 31.23
N ALA A 434 -5.55 13.74 30.08
CA ALA A 434 -4.55 14.29 29.17
C ALA A 434 -5.08 15.45 28.30
N TYR A 435 -6.40 15.61 28.20
CA TYR A 435 -7.04 16.49 27.22
C TYR A 435 -6.62 17.95 27.31
N ASP A 436 -6.55 18.51 28.54
CA ASP A 436 -6.22 19.92 28.74
C ASP A 436 -4.75 20.21 28.42
N ASP A 437 -3.86 19.24 28.67
CA ASP A 437 -2.43 19.36 28.39
C ASP A 437 -2.06 18.94 26.94
N THR A 438 -3.07 18.75 26.07
CA THR A 438 -2.90 18.34 24.67
C THR A 438 -3.28 19.46 23.71
N ALA A 439 -2.32 19.90 22.87
CA ALA A 439 -2.65 20.57 21.61
C ALA A 439 -3.02 19.49 20.60
N LEU A 440 -4.19 19.62 19.96
CA LEU A 440 -4.73 18.58 19.06
C LEU A 440 -5.14 19.20 17.73
N ILE A 441 -4.55 18.68 16.65
CA ILE A 441 -4.99 18.93 15.28
C ILE A 441 -5.70 17.67 14.78
N ILE A 442 -6.92 17.83 14.25
CA ILE A 442 -7.61 16.80 13.48
C ILE A 442 -7.72 17.35 12.06
N MET A 443 -7.09 16.67 11.12
CA MET A 443 -7.02 17.14 9.74
C MET A 443 -7.13 15.99 8.75
N SER A 444 -7.31 16.30 7.48
CA SER A 444 -7.06 15.33 6.42
C SER A 444 -5.74 15.64 5.72
N ASP A 445 -5.24 14.69 4.97
CA ASP A 445 -4.10 14.88 4.07
C ASP A 445 -4.53 15.65 2.81
N HIS A 446 -5.69 15.33 2.25
CA HIS A 446 -6.37 16.02 1.15
C HIS A 446 -7.89 15.82 1.24
N GLY A 447 -8.64 16.56 0.42
CA GLY A 447 -10.09 16.39 0.30
C GLY A 447 -10.48 15.22 -0.62
N TYR A 448 -11.77 15.09 -0.85
CA TYR A 448 -12.36 14.10 -1.74
C TYR A 448 -13.28 14.75 -2.77
N ASN A 449 -13.29 14.27 -3.99
CA ASN A 449 -14.32 14.58 -4.96
C ASN A 449 -14.72 13.33 -5.71
N GLY A 450 -15.90 12.82 -5.41
CA GLY A 450 -16.48 11.59 -6.00
C GLY A 450 -17.30 11.82 -7.24
N ASP A 451 -17.45 13.06 -7.73
CA ASP A 451 -18.16 13.38 -8.97
C ASP A 451 -17.26 13.20 -10.19
N TYR A 452 -17.02 11.94 -10.56
CA TYR A 452 -16.21 11.57 -11.72
C TYR A 452 -16.80 11.99 -13.07
N THR A 453 -17.96 12.66 -13.08
CA THR A 453 -18.56 13.24 -14.29
C THR A 453 -18.31 14.73 -14.40
N SER A 454 -17.82 15.37 -13.35
CA SER A 454 -17.49 16.78 -13.28
C SER A 454 -16.12 17.07 -13.89
N GLU A 455 -15.97 18.24 -14.49
CA GLU A 455 -14.65 18.75 -14.90
C GLU A 455 -13.70 19.02 -13.70
N TYR A 456 -14.23 18.95 -12.48
CA TYR A 456 -13.50 19.15 -11.22
C TYR A 456 -13.24 17.85 -10.44
N GLU A 457 -13.41 16.68 -11.04
CA GLU A 457 -13.25 15.37 -10.34
C GLU A 457 -11.92 15.22 -9.62
N PHE A 458 -10.88 15.87 -10.11
CA PHE A 458 -9.52 15.85 -9.55
C PHE A 458 -9.28 16.89 -8.46
N MET A 459 -10.24 17.81 -8.21
CA MET A 459 -10.09 18.87 -7.21
C MET A 459 -10.35 18.32 -5.81
N ARG A 460 -9.29 18.13 -5.04
CA ARG A 460 -9.26 17.61 -3.67
C ARG A 460 -8.58 18.56 -2.71
N GLN A 461 -8.70 19.84 -2.97
CA GLN A 461 -8.02 20.91 -2.22
C GLN A 461 -8.65 21.21 -0.86
N ALA A 462 -9.93 20.89 -0.65
CA ALA A 462 -10.66 21.24 0.57
C ALA A 462 -10.47 20.17 1.65
N GLY A 463 -9.34 20.19 2.34
CA GLY A 463 -9.07 19.27 3.46
C GLY A 463 -9.74 19.70 4.76
N LEU A 464 -10.14 18.73 5.59
CA LEU A 464 -10.59 19.01 6.97
C LEU A 464 -9.45 19.60 7.79
N PHE A 465 -9.76 20.61 8.64
CA PHE A 465 -8.79 21.16 9.57
C PHE A 465 -9.45 21.72 10.84
N LEU A 466 -9.31 21.00 11.93
CA LEU A 466 -9.81 21.32 13.26
C LEU A 466 -8.63 21.44 14.21
N VAL A 467 -8.59 22.48 15.03
CA VAL A 467 -7.49 22.72 15.96
C VAL A 467 -7.99 23.08 17.35
N LYS A 468 -7.36 22.52 18.36
CA LYS A 468 -7.47 22.91 19.77
C LYS A 468 -6.09 23.15 20.35
N GLY A 469 -5.83 24.32 20.91
CA GLY A 469 -4.64 24.61 21.71
C GLY A 469 -4.68 23.96 23.08
N ARG A 470 -3.54 23.99 23.82
CA ARG A 470 -3.49 23.49 25.20
C ARG A 470 -4.33 24.38 26.12
N GLY A 471 -5.15 23.77 26.96
CA GLY A 471 -6.03 24.46 27.89
C GLY A 471 -7.14 25.29 27.24
N GLU A 472 -7.27 25.25 25.92
CA GLU A 472 -8.29 25.98 25.18
C GLU A 472 -9.67 25.36 25.45
N THR A 473 -10.64 26.22 25.77
CA THR A 473 -12.03 25.82 26.04
C THR A 473 -13.01 26.85 25.50
N HIS A 474 -14.08 26.36 24.88
CA HIS A 474 -15.16 27.18 24.35
C HIS A 474 -16.52 26.56 24.67
N ASP A 475 -17.59 27.38 24.71
CA ASP A 475 -18.97 26.92 24.90
C ASP A 475 -19.48 26.10 23.71
N THR A 476 -18.93 26.36 22.51
CA THR A 476 -19.27 25.68 21.27
C THR A 476 -18.13 25.83 20.28
N MET A 477 -18.03 24.86 19.35
CA MET A 477 -17.02 24.87 18.28
C MET A 477 -17.01 26.20 17.54
N GLN A 478 -15.83 26.79 17.39
CA GLN A 478 -15.60 28.00 16.62
C GLN A 478 -15.44 27.66 15.13
N THR A 479 -15.78 28.58 14.24
CA THR A 479 -15.56 28.45 12.79
C THR A 479 -14.79 29.67 12.31
N SER A 480 -13.69 29.44 11.57
CA SER A 480 -12.85 30.48 10.98
C SER A 480 -12.88 30.42 9.46
N GLN A 481 -13.04 31.58 8.84
CA GLN A 481 -13.03 31.77 7.38
C GLN A 481 -11.68 32.28 6.85
N ILE A 482 -10.64 32.27 7.70
CA ILE A 482 -9.29 32.67 7.32
C ILE A 482 -8.82 31.86 6.11
N PRO A 483 -8.28 32.49 5.04
CA PRO A 483 -7.80 31.78 3.86
C PRO A 483 -6.45 31.09 4.13
N ALA A 484 -6.45 30.08 4.99
CA ALA A 484 -5.27 29.31 5.35
C ALA A 484 -4.94 28.21 4.31
N ALA A 485 -3.70 27.73 4.34
CA ALA A 485 -3.22 26.65 3.50
C ALA A 485 -2.21 25.79 4.26
N TYR A 486 -1.95 24.57 3.79
CA TYR A 486 -0.95 23.69 4.40
C TYR A 486 0.47 24.27 4.37
N GLU A 487 0.74 25.26 3.52
CA GLU A 487 1.98 26.05 3.56
C GLU A 487 2.21 26.77 4.89
N ASP A 488 1.15 27.05 5.64
CA ASP A 488 1.21 27.76 6.94
C ASP A 488 1.47 26.81 8.11
N LEU A 489 1.38 25.49 7.90
CA LEU A 489 1.49 24.49 8.96
C LEU A 489 2.77 24.59 9.80
N PRO A 490 3.97 24.78 9.23
CA PRO A 490 5.19 24.89 10.05
C PRO A 490 5.10 25.99 11.11
N GLY A 491 4.60 27.17 10.72
CA GLY A 491 4.38 28.28 11.66
C GLY A 491 3.29 28.00 12.70
N ALA A 492 2.19 27.36 12.25
CA ALA A 492 1.09 26.98 13.14
C ALA A 492 1.54 25.93 14.19
N TYR A 493 2.37 24.98 13.80
CA TYR A 493 2.93 23.98 14.75
C TYR A 493 3.78 24.62 15.84
N GLU A 494 4.66 25.58 15.48
CA GLU A 494 5.48 26.29 16.44
C GLU A 494 4.63 27.06 17.45
N ARG A 495 3.61 27.76 17.00
CA ARG A 495 2.69 28.54 17.85
C ARG A 495 1.90 27.64 18.82
N LEU A 496 1.39 26.51 18.33
CA LEU A 496 0.72 25.53 19.19
C LEU A 496 1.65 24.95 20.24
N MET A 497 2.91 24.61 19.88
CA MET A 497 3.92 24.18 20.85
C MET A 497 4.29 25.26 21.87
N ASP A 498 4.21 26.52 21.50
CA ASP A 498 4.42 27.67 22.40
C ASP A 498 3.19 28.00 23.27
N GLY A 499 2.07 27.29 23.04
CA GLY A 499 0.84 27.37 23.84
C GLY A 499 -0.14 28.45 23.38
N GLU A 500 -0.08 28.88 22.14
CA GLU A 500 -1.10 29.73 21.55
C GLU A 500 -2.43 28.98 21.38
N GLU A 501 -3.55 29.70 21.49
CA GLU A 501 -4.89 29.19 21.16
C GLU A 501 -5.07 29.06 19.65
N SER A 502 -6.01 28.22 19.23
CA SER A 502 -6.26 27.89 17.81
C SER A 502 -6.50 29.10 16.93
N ASN A 503 -7.13 30.16 17.44
CA ASN A 503 -7.44 31.38 16.68
C ASN A 503 -6.21 32.27 16.40
N GLY A 504 -5.08 32.02 17.06
CA GLY A 504 -3.83 32.78 16.93
C GLY A 504 -2.77 32.12 16.04
N ILE A 505 -3.00 30.90 15.54
CA ILE A 505 -1.96 30.12 14.86
C ILE A 505 -1.63 30.59 13.44
N PHE A 506 -2.48 31.41 12.82
CA PHE A 506 -2.26 31.95 11.49
C PHE A 506 -2.19 33.47 11.49
N ASP A 507 -1.35 34.06 10.61
CA ASP A 507 -1.20 35.52 10.46
C ASP A 507 -2.30 36.17 9.60
N TRP A 508 -3.17 35.37 8.97
CA TRP A 508 -4.20 35.81 8.05
C TRP A 508 -5.47 36.30 8.75
N GLN A 509 -6.23 37.13 8.07
CA GLN A 509 -7.55 37.59 8.51
C GLN A 509 -8.63 37.09 7.54
N GLU A 510 -9.88 36.97 7.99
CA GLU A 510 -10.98 36.39 7.19
C GLU A 510 -11.24 37.11 5.85
N ASN A 511 -10.95 38.41 5.78
CA ASN A 511 -11.16 39.21 4.57
C ASN A 511 -9.91 39.35 3.71
N ASP A 512 -8.84 38.67 4.04
CA ASP A 512 -7.61 38.74 3.26
C ASP A 512 -7.80 38.06 1.90
N SER A 513 -7.27 38.69 0.86
CA SER A 513 -7.18 38.09 -0.46
C SER A 513 -5.84 37.37 -0.58
N ARG A 514 -5.89 36.07 -0.73
CA ARG A 514 -4.70 35.21 -0.81
C ARG A 514 -4.82 34.20 -1.92
N GLU A 515 -3.77 34.06 -2.69
CA GLU A 515 -3.56 32.92 -3.60
C GLU A 515 -2.92 31.77 -2.83
N ARG A 516 -3.46 30.57 -2.97
CA ARG A 516 -2.98 29.35 -2.29
C ARG A 516 -2.67 28.30 -3.31
N ARG A 517 -1.49 27.73 -3.21
CA ARG A 517 -0.96 26.74 -4.16
C ARG A 517 -1.54 25.36 -3.88
N PHE A 518 -1.85 24.62 -4.93
CA PHE A 518 -2.27 23.22 -4.89
C PHE A 518 -1.65 22.47 -6.05
N LEU A 519 -1.13 21.27 -5.79
CA LEU A 519 -0.57 20.38 -6.81
C LEU A 519 -1.47 19.16 -6.97
N TYR A 520 -2.09 19.06 -8.14
CA TYR A 520 -2.80 17.85 -8.55
C TYR A 520 -1.79 16.83 -9.10
N TYR A 521 -1.86 15.59 -8.59
CA TYR A 521 -1.03 14.49 -9.03
C TYR A 521 -1.83 13.59 -9.97
N ASP A 522 -1.38 13.46 -11.22
CA ASP A 522 -2.05 12.65 -12.24
C ASP A 522 -1.40 11.26 -12.33
N PHE A 523 -2.01 10.28 -11.69
CA PHE A 523 -1.58 8.88 -11.70
C PHE A 523 -1.65 8.23 -13.08
N ASN A 524 -2.49 8.75 -13.99
CA ASN A 524 -2.73 8.16 -15.30
C ASN A 524 -1.76 8.67 -16.37
N ASN A 525 -0.99 9.71 -16.05
CA ASN A 525 -0.14 10.42 -17.00
C ASN A 525 1.29 10.57 -16.48
N ASP A 526 2.01 9.45 -16.34
CA ASP A 526 3.44 9.37 -15.97
C ASP A 526 3.82 10.17 -14.71
N ASP A 527 2.95 10.16 -13.70
CA ASP A 527 3.17 10.85 -12.42
C ASP A 527 3.39 12.37 -12.55
N ILE A 528 2.74 13.01 -13.50
CA ILE A 528 2.79 14.47 -13.68
C ILE A 528 2.05 15.15 -12.52
N MET A 529 2.65 16.25 -12.00
CA MET A 529 1.96 17.17 -11.11
C MET A 529 1.57 18.44 -11.86
N ILE A 530 0.31 18.82 -11.76
CA ILE A 530 -0.28 20.02 -12.39
C ILE A 530 -0.55 21.04 -11.31
N GLU A 531 -0.04 22.27 -11.51
CA GLU A 531 -0.19 23.33 -10.53
C GLU A 531 -1.47 24.12 -10.74
N TYR A 532 -2.18 24.31 -9.63
CA TYR A 532 -3.36 25.18 -9.51
C TYR A 532 -3.16 26.22 -8.40
N ILE A 533 -3.84 27.33 -8.53
CA ILE A 533 -3.96 28.36 -7.49
C ILE A 533 -5.42 28.47 -7.07
N GLN A 534 -5.68 28.33 -5.78
CA GLN A 534 -6.96 28.64 -5.15
C GLN A 534 -7.05 30.16 -4.94
N THR A 535 -8.01 30.81 -5.60
CA THR A 535 -8.19 32.27 -5.54
C THR A 535 -9.38 32.68 -4.68
N GLY A 536 -10.29 31.75 -4.37
CA GLY A 536 -11.48 31.95 -3.55
C GLY A 536 -11.55 31.01 -2.35
N HIS A 537 -12.75 30.75 -1.84
CA HIS A 537 -12.96 29.84 -0.72
C HIS A 537 -12.53 28.41 -1.06
N ALA A 538 -11.87 27.71 -0.13
CA ALA A 538 -11.32 26.37 -0.37
C ALA A 538 -12.38 25.35 -0.80
N GLN A 539 -13.61 25.46 -0.29
CA GLN A 539 -14.72 24.59 -0.67
C GLN A 539 -15.33 24.91 -2.05
N ASP A 540 -14.99 26.07 -2.65
CA ASP A 540 -15.45 26.44 -4.00
C ASP A 540 -14.42 26.02 -5.06
N MET A 541 -14.64 24.86 -5.67
CA MET A 541 -13.77 24.30 -6.71
C MET A 541 -13.68 25.20 -7.95
N THR A 542 -14.70 26.04 -8.22
CA THR A 542 -14.71 26.92 -9.39
C THR A 542 -13.69 28.06 -9.30
N THR A 543 -13.13 28.28 -8.12
CA THR A 543 -12.08 29.28 -7.87
C THR A 543 -10.66 28.72 -7.97
N MET A 544 -10.50 27.47 -8.36
CA MET A 544 -9.22 26.85 -8.70
C MET A 544 -8.81 27.23 -10.13
N VAL A 545 -7.67 27.87 -10.26
CA VAL A 545 -7.16 28.38 -11.54
C VAL A 545 -5.88 27.62 -11.92
N PRO A 546 -5.82 26.95 -13.09
CA PRO A 546 -4.59 26.31 -13.54
C PRO A 546 -3.54 27.37 -13.89
N THR A 547 -2.30 27.18 -13.44
CA THR A 547 -1.18 28.09 -13.75
C THR A 547 -0.52 27.78 -15.09
N GLY A 548 -0.76 26.60 -15.65
CA GLY A 548 -0.08 26.06 -16.82
C GLY A 548 1.31 25.50 -16.53
N ARG A 549 1.70 25.40 -15.25
CA ARG A 549 2.93 24.74 -14.85
C ARG A 549 2.66 23.25 -14.57
N GLU A 550 3.56 22.41 -15.10
CA GLU A 550 3.55 20.97 -14.94
C GLU A 550 4.94 20.51 -14.48
N PHE A 551 4.98 19.55 -13.58
CA PHE A 551 6.22 18.98 -13.04
C PHE A 551 6.28 17.50 -13.41
N ASN A 552 7.09 17.22 -14.41
CA ASN A 552 7.34 15.86 -14.91
C ASN A 552 8.43 15.19 -14.06
N ARG A 553 8.38 13.86 -14.00
CA ARG A 553 9.39 13.04 -13.33
C ARG A 553 10.67 12.96 -14.13
#